data_87749d9c186e76ccd83ad7f596aa5dbc
#
_entry.id   87749d9c186e76ccd83ad7f596aa5dbc
#
_cell.length_a   1.000
_cell.length_b   1.000
_cell.length_c   1.000
_cell.angle_alpha   90.00
_cell.angle_beta   90.00
_cell.angle_gamma   90.00
#
_symmetry.space_group_name_H-M   'P 1'
#
loop_
_entity.id
_entity.type
_entity.pdbx_description
1 polymer ?
#
loop_
_entity_poly.entity_id
_entity_poly.type
_entity_poly.pdbx_seq_one_letter_code
_entity_poly.pdbx_strand_id
1 'polypeptide(L)'
;ISLLIINSSDRGLCGGFNSNLFRNAKNWISEQQEKGKSVKIITVGKKAPSFYRKTDLDVIANFDDLNSNDKQLQVSEEIKNKIMELFENNEIDEVSILFNKFVSVIAQEPTYQSLIPLSNEEADEEVTDTSNAVFEFEPDKNELLEYLVPRNFLTQIYRSVLESSASEHAARMTSMDNATRNAGDMIDGLTLTYNRTRQAFITKE
;
A
#
# COMPACT_ATOMS: atom_id res chain seq x y z
N ILE A 1 12.62 -6.04 16.79
CA ILE A 1 12.84 -5.56 15.40
C ILE A 1 11.49 -5.50 14.72
N SER A 2 11.11 -4.33 14.19
CA SER A 2 9.82 -4.14 13.50
C SER A 2 10.01 -4.17 11.99
N LEU A 3 9.19 -4.94 11.27
CA LEU A 3 9.17 -5.01 9.81
C LEU A 3 8.01 -4.18 9.27
N LEU A 4 8.26 -3.28 8.33
CA LEU A 4 7.23 -2.54 7.60
C LEU A 4 7.22 -2.95 6.13
N ILE A 5 6.07 -3.40 5.65
CA ILE A 5 5.82 -3.67 4.23
C ILE A 5 5.10 -2.46 3.64
N ILE A 6 5.64 -1.88 2.57
CA ILE A 6 5.11 -0.66 1.97
C ILE A 6 4.63 -0.95 0.56
N ASN A 7 3.30 -0.89 0.35
CA ASN A 7 2.67 -1.13 -0.95
C ASN A 7 2.57 0.16 -1.76
N SER A 8 3.60 0.45 -2.56
CA SER A 8 3.63 1.58 -3.49
C SER A 8 3.16 1.20 -4.90
N SER A 9 2.99 2.19 -5.77
CA SER A 9 2.66 1.95 -7.18
C SER A 9 3.86 1.54 -8.02
N ASP A 10 3.59 0.82 -9.10
CA ASP A 10 4.57 0.58 -10.17
C ASP A 10 4.72 1.80 -11.09
N ARG A 11 3.64 2.54 -11.33
CA ARG A 11 3.57 3.66 -12.27
C ARG A 11 3.33 4.97 -11.54
N GLY A 12 3.68 6.08 -12.20
CA GLY A 12 3.39 7.43 -11.71
C GLY A 12 2.02 7.96 -12.18
N LEU A 13 1.87 9.28 -12.07
CA LEU A 13 0.68 10.03 -12.49
C LEU A 13 -0.59 9.67 -11.71
N CYS A 14 -0.42 9.29 -10.45
CA CYS A 14 -1.48 8.95 -9.50
C CYS A 14 -1.63 10.00 -8.38
N GLY A 15 -1.41 11.28 -8.71
CA GLY A 15 -1.56 12.39 -7.76
C GLY A 15 -0.69 12.22 -6.51
N GLY A 16 -1.31 12.42 -5.34
CA GLY A 16 -0.67 12.30 -4.03
C GLY A 16 -0.51 10.88 -3.49
N PHE A 17 -0.90 9.84 -4.23
CA PHE A 17 -0.93 8.44 -3.77
C PHE A 17 0.37 8.00 -3.11
N ASN A 18 1.51 8.07 -3.83
CA ASN A 18 2.81 7.66 -3.28
C ASN A 18 3.35 8.62 -2.22
N SER A 19 3.22 9.93 -2.43
CA SER A 19 3.75 10.93 -1.50
C SER A 19 3.06 10.88 -0.14
N ASN A 20 1.76 10.63 -0.09
CA ASN A 20 1.03 10.45 1.15
C ASN A 20 1.45 9.15 1.85
N LEU A 21 1.57 8.05 1.09
CA LEU A 21 2.04 6.76 1.60
C LEU A 21 3.43 6.88 2.24
N PHE A 22 4.40 7.48 1.53
CA PHE A 22 5.77 7.63 2.04
C PHE A 22 5.88 8.58 3.23
N ARG A 23 5.04 9.62 3.29
CA ARG A 23 4.96 10.50 4.47
C ARG A 23 4.51 9.72 5.71
N ASN A 24 3.46 8.92 5.57
CA ASN A 24 3.00 8.05 6.64
C ASN A 24 4.07 7.04 7.05
N ALA A 25 4.67 6.34 6.08
CA ALA A 25 5.76 5.41 6.36
C ALA A 25 6.91 6.06 7.15
N LYS A 26 7.31 7.28 6.77
CA LYS A 26 8.36 8.02 7.49
C LYS A 26 7.96 8.30 8.94
N ASN A 27 6.75 8.74 9.19
CA ASN A 27 6.26 9.01 10.54
C ASN A 27 6.29 7.74 11.39
N TRP A 28 5.78 6.63 10.87
CA TRP A 28 5.77 5.35 11.57
C TRP A 28 7.21 4.86 11.87
N ILE A 29 8.13 4.96 10.90
CA ILE A 29 9.52 4.59 11.10
C ILE A 29 10.15 5.41 12.22
N SER A 30 9.94 6.74 12.23
CA SER A 30 10.44 7.62 13.28
C SER A 30 9.89 7.23 14.66
N GLU A 31 8.59 6.94 14.76
CA GLU A 31 7.95 6.50 16.00
C GLU A 31 8.53 5.17 16.52
N GLN A 32 8.83 4.21 15.63
CA GLN A 32 9.44 2.95 16.05
C GLN A 32 10.90 3.15 16.50
N GLN A 33 11.64 4.01 15.82
CA GLN A 33 13.03 4.36 16.20
C GLN A 33 13.07 5.10 17.53
N GLU A 34 12.13 6.01 17.80
CA GLU A 34 12.00 6.69 19.10
C GLU A 34 11.71 5.71 20.25
N LYS A 35 10.99 4.62 19.96
CA LYS A 35 10.75 3.50 20.90
C LYS A 35 11.98 2.58 21.04
N GLY A 36 13.10 2.90 20.39
CA GLY A 36 14.34 2.10 20.44
C GLY A 36 14.30 0.83 19.60
N LYS A 37 13.33 0.68 18.69
CA LYS A 37 13.23 -0.48 17.81
C LYS A 37 14.02 -0.29 16.52
N SER A 38 14.69 -1.34 16.08
CA SER A 38 15.26 -1.39 14.72
C SER A 38 14.14 -1.64 13.71
N VAL A 39 14.20 -0.97 12.57
CA VAL A 39 13.19 -1.09 11.51
C VAL A 39 13.81 -1.68 10.26
N LYS A 40 13.23 -2.79 9.79
CA LYS A 40 13.49 -3.37 8.47
C LYS A 40 12.33 -3.04 7.52
N ILE A 41 12.60 -2.94 6.23
CA ILE A 41 11.59 -2.56 5.23
C ILE A 41 11.55 -3.57 4.10
N ILE A 42 10.35 -3.96 3.72
CA ILE A 42 10.04 -4.61 2.44
C ILE A 42 9.27 -3.61 1.58
N THR A 43 9.70 -3.43 0.35
CA THR A 43 9.02 -2.54 -0.59
C THR A 43 8.31 -3.33 -1.68
N VAL A 44 7.09 -2.91 -1.99
CA VAL A 44 6.26 -3.45 -3.07
C VAL A 44 5.99 -2.32 -4.06
N GLY A 45 6.20 -2.59 -5.36
CA GLY A 45 6.11 -1.60 -6.43
C GLY A 45 7.41 -0.83 -6.68
N LYS A 46 7.53 -0.29 -7.90
CA LYS A 46 8.76 0.36 -8.40
C LYS A 46 9.06 1.73 -7.79
N LYS A 47 8.06 2.39 -7.17
CA LYS A 47 8.24 3.75 -6.64
C LYS A 47 8.90 3.80 -5.27
N ALA A 48 8.63 2.83 -4.39
CA ALA A 48 9.22 2.79 -3.06
C ALA A 48 10.75 2.62 -3.06
N PRO A 49 11.37 1.69 -3.82
CA PRO A 49 12.82 1.56 -3.84
C PRO A 49 13.53 2.83 -4.29
N SER A 50 12.95 3.55 -5.25
CA SER A 50 13.51 4.82 -5.74
C SER A 50 13.50 5.91 -4.67
N PHE A 51 12.49 5.89 -3.79
CA PHE A 51 12.37 6.84 -2.68
C PHE A 51 13.36 6.52 -1.56
N TYR A 52 13.45 5.23 -1.16
CA TYR A 52 14.27 4.81 -0.02
C TYR A 52 15.76 4.63 -0.34
N ARG A 53 16.15 4.61 -1.64
CA ARG A 53 17.57 4.48 -2.05
C ARG A 53 18.51 5.51 -1.41
N LYS A 54 17.99 6.68 -1.00
CA LYS A 54 18.76 7.79 -0.44
C LYS A 54 18.69 7.84 1.10
N THR A 55 18.12 6.84 1.72
CA THR A 55 17.97 6.76 3.18
C THR A 55 18.82 5.62 3.71
N ASP A 56 19.29 5.75 4.96
CA ASP A 56 20.07 4.69 5.66
C ASP A 56 19.15 3.61 6.25
N LEU A 57 18.00 3.35 5.63
CA LEU A 57 17.04 2.35 6.09
C LEU A 57 17.36 0.98 5.49
N ASP A 58 17.20 -0.06 6.30
CA ASP A 58 17.45 -1.46 5.92
C ASP A 58 16.29 -2.00 5.05
N VAL A 59 16.44 -1.88 3.72
CA VAL A 59 15.49 -2.43 2.75
C VAL A 59 15.94 -3.84 2.38
N ILE A 60 15.31 -4.84 3.01
CA ILE A 60 15.70 -6.25 2.92
C ILE A 60 15.20 -6.96 1.66
N ALA A 61 14.10 -6.48 1.07
CA ALA A 61 13.56 -7.04 -0.17
C ALA A 61 12.74 -6.00 -0.94
N ASN A 62 12.67 -6.19 -2.27
CA ASN A 62 11.83 -5.41 -3.16
C ASN A 62 11.09 -6.34 -4.11
N PHE A 63 9.78 -6.15 -4.21
CA PHE A 63 8.89 -6.87 -5.10
C PHE A 63 8.22 -5.87 -6.05
N ASP A 64 8.25 -6.13 -7.33
CA ASP A 64 7.64 -5.27 -8.35
C ASP A 64 6.87 -6.08 -9.39
N ASP A 65 6.38 -5.40 -10.45
CA ASP A 65 5.66 -5.99 -11.57
C ASP A 65 4.28 -6.58 -11.20
N LEU A 66 3.48 -5.78 -10.50
CA LEU A 66 2.11 -6.13 -10.03
C LEU A 66 1.04 -6.02 -11.15
N ASN A 67 1.41 -6.25 -12.41
CA ASN A 67 0.58 -5.93 -13.57
C ASN A 67 -0.59 -6.90 -13.83
N SER A 68 -0.63 -8.04 -13.16
CA SER A 68 -1.72 -9.02 -13.28
C SER A 68 -2.09 -9.64 -11.93
N ASN A 69 -3.30 -10.16 -11.81
CA ASN A 69 -3.76 -10.81 -10.58
C ASN A 69 -2.89 -12.00 -10.18
N ASP A 70 -2.45 -12.79 -11.18
CA ASP A 70 -1.58 -13.95 -10.93
C ASP A 70 -0.23 -13.52 -10.34
N LYS A 71 0.37 -12.44 -10.85
CA LYS A 71 1.61 -11.89 -10.31
C LYS A 71 1.41 -11.27 -8.92
N GLN A 72 0.28 -10.60 -8.69
CA GLN A 72 -0.05 -10.06 -7.37
C GLN A 72 -0.16 -11.18 -6.33
N LEU A 73 -0.77 -12.32 -6.69
CA LEU A 73 -0.83 -13.48 -5.81
C LEU A 73 0.56 -14.07 -5.58
N GLN A 74 1.34 -14.27 -6.65
CA GLN A 74 2.71 -14.79 -6.55
C GLN A 74 3.59 -13.91 -5.64
N VAL A 75 3.58 -12.59 -5.85
CA VAL A 75 4.32 -11.64 -5.00
C VAL A 75 3.85 -11.72 -3.55
N SER A 76 2.55 -11.87 -3.31
CA SER A 76 2.01 -12.03 -1.96
C SER A 76 2.51 -13.32 -1.28
N GLU A 77 2.65 -14.41 -2.04
CA GLU A 77 3.23 -15.67 -1.55
C GLU A 77 4.72 -15.52 -1.24
N GLU A 78 5.47 -14.84 -2.10
CA GLU A 78 6.90 -14.57 -1.86
C GLU A 78 7.12 -13.70 -0.61
N ILE A 79 6.30 -12.66 -0.42
CA ILE A 79 6.33 -11.82 0.79
C ILE A 79 6.01 -12.65 2.02
N LYS A 80 4.92 -13.45 1.99
CA LYS A 80 4.56 -14.35 3.10
C LYS A 80 5.71 -15.29 3.46
N ASN A 81 6.32 -15.94 2.46
CA ASN A 81 7.43 -16.87 2.70
C ASN A 81 8.62 -16.14 3.33
N LYS A 82 8.93 -14.91 2.86
CA LYS A 82 10.01 -14.10 3.44
C LYS A 82 9.73 -13.67 4.90
N ILE A 83 8.49 -13.33 5.22
CA ILE A 83 8.09 -13.02 6.61
C ILE A 83 8.26 -14.25 7.51
N MET A 84 7.78 -15.42 7.05
CA MET A 84 7.90 -16.67 7.81
C MET A 84 9.36 -17.03 8.07
N GLU A 85 10.22 -16.96 7.05
CA GLU A 85 11.66 -17.18 7.19
C GLU A 85 12.30 -16.25 8.24
N LEU A 86 12.02 -14.96 8.17
CA LEU A 86 12.57 -13.96 9.10
C LEU A 86 12.06 -14.16 10.53
N PHE A 87 10.80 -14.56 10.67
CA PHE A 87 10.20 -14.82 11.98
C PHE A 87 10.78 -16.08 12.63
N GLU A 88 10.93 -17.17 11.88
CA GLU A 88 11.54 -18.42 12.34
C GLU A 88 13.00 -18.22 12.78
N ASN A 89 13.73 -17.34 12.08
CA ASN A 89 15.10 -16.97 12.41
C ASN A 89 15.22 -15.98 13.59
N ASN A 90 14.10 -15.56 14.19
CA ASN A 90 14.03 -14.51 15.23
C ASN A 90 14.66 -13.17 14.79
N GLU A 91 14.57 -12.86 13.49
CA GLU A 91 15.06 -11.60 12.92
C GLU A 91 14.04 -10.47 12.95
N ILE A 92 12.77 -10.77 13.26
CA ILE A 92 11.67 -9.82 13.38
C ILE A 92 10.72 -10.23 14.49
N ASP A 93 10.15 -9.24 15.20
CA ASP A 93 9.19 -9.44 16.28
C ASP A 93 7.78 -8.96 15.91
N GLU A 94 7.72 -7.93 15.04
CA GLU A 94 6.49 -7.28 14.62
C GLU A 94 6.48 -7.10 13.12
N VAL A 95 5.32 -7.27 12.50
CA VAL A 95 5.12 -7.05 11.07
C VAL A 95 3.88 -6.19 10.85
N SER A 96 4.04 -5.10 10.13
CA SER A 96 2.94 -4.23 9.71
C SER A 96 2.97 -4.01 8.20
N ILE A 97 1.79 -3.90 7.60
CA ILE A 97 1.64 -3.51 6.19
C ILE A 97 1.06 -2.10 6.14
N LEU A 98 1.68 -1.25 5.33
CA LEU A 98 1.18 0.07 4.96
C LEU A 98 0.74 0.05 3.50
N PHE A 99 -0.52 0.35 3.28
CA PHE A 99 -1.12 0.41 1.95
C PHE A 99 -2.17 1.52 1.90
N ASN A 100 -2.59 1.91 0.68
CA ASN A 100 -3.70 2.85 0.53
C ASN A 100 -5.01 2.07 0.41
N LYS A 101 -5.86 2.18 1.44
CA LYS A 101 -7.21 1.61 1.45
C LYS A 101 -8.10 2.38 0.49
N PHE A 102 -8.87 1.65 -0.31
CA PHE A 102 -9.84 2.26 -1.21
C PHE A 102 -11.12 2.63 -0.44
N VAL A 103 -11.36 3.92 -0.27
CA VAL A 103 -12.60 4.44 0.33
C VAL A 103 -13.56 4.87 -0.76
N SER A 104 -13.07 5.62 -1.74
CA SER A 104 -13.83 6.05 -2.93
C SER A 104 -12.88 6.43 -4.06
N VAL A 105 -13.43 6.71 -5.24
CA VAL A 105 -12.64 7.13 -6.40
C VAL A 105 -11.80 8.40 -6.12
N ILE A 106 -12.30 9.29 -5.26
CA ILE A 106 -11.64 10.55 -4.91
C ILE A 106 -10.87 10.47 -3.58
N ALA A 107 -11.08 9.43 -2.77
CA ALA A 107 -10.47 9.29 -1.45
C ALA A 107 -9.80 7.93 -1.30
N GLN A 108 -8.49 7.96 -1.06
CA GLN A 108 -7.67 6.81 -0.71
C GLN A 108 -6.91 7.14 0.58
N GLU A 109 -6.97 6.25 1.56
CA GLU A 109 -6.41 6.47 2.89
C GLU A 109 -5.23 5.56 3.16
N PRO A 110 -4.02 6.11 3.46
CA PRO A 110 -2.90 5.32 3.94
C PRO A 110 -3.28 4.63 5.26
N THR A 111 -3.31 3.31 5.25
CA THR A 111 -3.76 2.49 6.37
C THR A 111 -2.65 1.53 6.78
N TYR A 112 -2.46 1.37 8.10
CA TYR A 112 -1.59 0.36 8.68
C TYR A 112 -2.43 -0.84 9.10
N GLN A 113 -1.94 -2.02 8.78
CA GLN A 113 -2.50 -3.27 9.24
C GLN A 113 -1.42 -4.10 9.91
N SER A 114 -1.62 -4.46 11.17
CA SER A 114 -0.73 -5.38 11.87
C SER A 114 -0.94 -6.80 11.36
N LEU A 115 0.15 -7.48 11.01
CA LEU A 115 0.13 -8.91 10.71
C LEU A 115 0.64 -9.73 11.90
N ILE A 116 1.68 -9.24 12.57
CA ILE A 116 2.28 -9.83 13.76
C ILE A 116 2.49 -8.69 14.76
N PRO A 117 1.92 -8.78 15.99
CA PRO A 117 1.02 -9.83 16.45
C PRO A 117 -0.34 -9.82 15.75
N LEU A 118 -1.02 -10.97 15.74
CA LEU A 118 -2.40 -11.06 15.26
C LEU A 118 -3.27 -10.20 16.18
N SER A 119 -3.82 -9.10 15.66
CA SER A 119 -4.74 -8.25 16.39
C SER A 119 -6.15 -8.84 16.35
N ASN A 120 -6.80 -8.90 17.50
CA ASN A 120 -8.20 -9.28 17.61
C ASN A 120 -9.12 -8.05 17.52
N GLU A 121 -8.76 -7.03 16.76
CA GLU A 121 -9.55 -5.76 16.69
C GLU A 121 -11.02 -5.98 16.25
N GLU A 122 -11.31 -7.10 15.56
CA GLU A 122 -12.69 -7.47 15.21
C GLU A 122 -13.40 -8.31 16.30
N ALA A 123 -12.71 -8.69 17.38
CA ALA A 123 -13.31 -9.50 18.45
C ALA A 123 -14.02 -8.67 19.55
N ASP A 124 -13.91 -7.35 19.51
CA ASP A 124 -14.57 -6.45 20.48
C ASP A 124 -16.03 -6.09 20.10
N GLU A 125 -16.48 -6.47 18.88
CA GLU A 125 -17.90 -6.42 18.55
C GLU A 125 -18.59 -7.68 19.04
N GLU A 126 -19.19 -7.58 20.25
CA GLU A 126 -20.19 -8.49 20.83
C GLU A 126 -19.94 -9.98 20.53
N VAL A 127 -18.97 -10.59 21.21
CA VAL A 127 -19.06 -12.00 21.49
C VAL A 127 -20.33 -12.21 22.32
N THR A 128 -21.48 -12.30 21.64
CA THR A 128 -22.68 -12.87 22.24
C THR A 128 -22.27 -14.20 22.83
N ASP A 129 -22.53 -14.34 24.08
CA ASP A 129 -22.21 -15.40 25.03
C ASP A 129 -22.39 -16.82 24.46
N THR A 130 -21.48 -17.24 23.56
CA THR A 130 -21.33 -18.62 23.11
C THR A 130 -20.28 -19.36 23.95
N SER A 131 -20.01 -18.82 25.16
CA SER A 131 -19.00 -19.31 26.09
C SER A 131 -19.18 -20.78 26.55
N ASN A 132 -20.28 -21.44 26.15
CA ASN A 132 -20.52 -22.85 26.47
C ASN A 132 -20.45 -23.79 25.24
N ALA A 133 -20.07 -23.30 24.05
CA ALA A 133 -19.85 -24.17 22.91
C ALA A 133 -18.49 -24.85 23.02
N VAL A 134 -18.51 -26.17 23.19
CA VAL A 134 -17.29 -27.00 23.10
C VAL A 134 -16.98 -27.18 21.62
N PHE A 135 -15.93 -26.49 21.13
CA PHE A 135 -15.44 -26.68 19.77
C PHE A 135 -14.56 -27.92 19.72
N GLU A 136 -14.92 -28.87 18.89
CA GLU A 136 -14.06 -29.99 18.52
C GLU A 136 -13.24 -29.61 17.30
N PHE A 137 -11.93 -29.90 17.37
CA PHE A 137 -10.99 -29.61 16.29
C PHE A 137 -10.56 -30.90 15.62
N GLU A 138 -10.67 -30.96 14.29
CA GLU A 138 -10.15 -32.07 13.49
C GLU A 138 -9.15 -31.54 12.46
N PRO A 139 -7.92 -32.11 12.36
CA PRO A 139 -7.41 -33.23 13.16
C PRO A 139 -7.00 -32.85 14.58
N ASP A 140 -6.13 -31.86 14.80
CA ASP A 140 -5.73 -31.29 16.09
C ASP A 140 -5.64 -29.80 16.02
N LYS A 141 -5.84 -29.12 17.15
CA LYS A 141 -5.80 -27.66 17.22
C LYS A 141 -4.48 -27.07 16.73
N ASN A 142 -3.34 -27.67 17.10
CA ASN A 142 -2.03 -27.15 16.70
C ASN A 142 -1.78 -27.36 15.21
N GLU A 143 -2.10 -28.52 14.68
CA GLU A 143 -1.97 -28.84 13.26
C GLU A 143 -2.86 -27.91 12.41
N LEU A 144 -4.07 -27.62 12.89
CA LEU A 144 -4.98 -26.68 12.25
C LEU A 144 -4.41 -25.24 12.24
N LEU A 145 -3.82 -24.79 13.36
CA LEU A 145 -3.19 -23.46 13.44
C LEU A 145 -1.96 -23.35 12.54
N GLU A 146 -1.10 -24.36 12.48
CA GLU A 146 0.05 -24.40 11.57
C GLU A 146 -0.36 -24.24 10.11
N TYR A 147 -1.52 -24.78 9.73
CA TYR A 147 -2.06 -24.62 8.39
C TYR A 147 -2.76 -23.27 8.17
N LEU A 148 -3.56 -22.79 9.13
CA LEU A 148 -4.39 -21.59 8.96
C LEU A 148 -3.62 -20.29 9.08
N VAL A 149 -2.61 -20.20 9.97
CA VAL A 149 -1.88 -18.96 10.21
C VAL A 149 -1.13 -18.48 8.95
N PRO A 150 -0.35 -19.29 8.23
CA PRO A 150 0.29 -18.86 6.99
C PRO A 150 -0.71 -18.49 5.90
N ARG A 151 -1.86 -19.17 5.85
CA ARG A 151 -2.92 -18.87 4.88
C ARG A 151 -3.62 -17.55 5.19
N ASN A 152 -3.83 -17.24 6.46
CA ASN A 152 -4.36 -15.95 6.90
C ASN A 152 -3.39 -14.82 6.51
N PHE A 153 -2.09 -14.95 6.76
CA PHE A 153 -1.10 -13.96 6.32
C PHE A 153 -1.13 -13.75 4.81
N LEU A 154 -1.15 -14.83 4.02
CA LEU A 154 -1.28 -14.71 2.57
C LEU A 154 -2.52 -13.93 2.16
N THR A 155 -3.66 -14.23 2.77
CA THR A 155 -4.93 -13.57 2.47
C THR A 155 -4.88 -12.07 2.79
N GLN A 156 -4.34 -11.71 3.95
CA GLN A 156 -4.21 -10.31 4.38
C GLN A 156 -3.24 -9.52 3.47
N ILE A 157 -2.09 -10.11 3.15
CA ILE A 157 -1.10 -9.50 2.25
C ILE A 157 -1.72 -9.31 0.85
N TYR A 158 -2.33 -10.34 0.29
CA TYR A 158 -2.96 -10.28 -1.02
C TYR A 158 -4.09 -9.26 -1.07
N ARG A 159 -4.95 -9.20 -0.05
CA ARG A 159 -5.98 -8.17 0.09
C ARG A 159 -5.38 -6.76 0.08
N SER A 160 -4.31 -6.51 0.84
CA SER A 160 -3.66 -5.20 0.89
C SER A 160 -3.06 -4.79 -0.46
N VAL A 161 -2.51 -5.74 -1.21
CA VAL A 161 -1.99 -5.52 -2.58
C VAL A 161 -3.11 -5.17 -3.55
N LEU A 162 -4.23 -5.90 -3.50
CA LEU A 162 -5.40 -5.62 -4.35
C LEU A 162 -6.03 -4.26 -4.03
N GLU A 163 -6.21 -3.94 -2.75
CA GLU A 163 -6.76 -2.64 -2.34
C GLU A 163 -5.83 -1.48 -2.76
N SER A 164 -4.53 -1.64 -2.59
CA SER A 164 -3.55 -0.66 -3.05
C SER A 164 -3.59 -0.47 -4.57
N SER A 165 -3.74 -1.55 -5.34
CA SER A 165 -3.86 -1.51 -6.80
C SER A 165 -5.14 -0.79 -7.23
N ALA A 166 -6.28 -1.10 -6.61
CA ALA A 166 -7.56 -0.42 -6.88
C ALA A 166 -7.46 1.09 -6.56
N SER A 167 -6.85 1.44 -5.43
CA SER A 167 -6.59 2.82 -5.01
C SER A 167 -5.67 3.56 -5.98
N GLU A 168 -4.62 2.91 -6.48
CA GLU A 168 -3.70 3.46 -7.49
C GLU A 168 -4.46 3.80 -8.78
N HIS A 169 -5.31 2.89 -9.26
CA HIS A 169 -6.10 3.12 -10.46
C HIS A 169 -7.08 4.27 -10.30
N ALA A 170 -7.77 4.36 -9.17
CA ALA A 170 -8.69 5.44 -8.85
C ALA A 170 -7.97 6.81 -8.77
N ALA A 171 -6.85 6.87 -8.06
CA ALA A 171 -6.04 8.08 -7.96
C ALA A 171 -5.51 8.55 -9.32
N ARG A 172 -5.11 7.60 -10.18
CA ARG A 172 -4.67 7.91 -11.55
C ARG A 172 -5.82 8.41 -12.39
N MET A 173 -7.00 7.79 -12.34
CA MET A 173 -8.19 8.24 -13.06
C MET A 173 -8.54 9.68 -12.70
N THR A 174 -8.63 10.00 -11.42
CA THR A 174 -8.91 11.36 -10.93
C THR A 174 -7.84 12.36 -11.36
N SER A 175 -6.56 11.97 -11.31
CA SER A 175 -5.44 12.84 -11.73
C SER A 175 -5.46 13.11 -13.21
N MET A 176 -5.79 12.13 -14.04
CA MET A 176 -5.88 12.30 -15.50
C MET A 176 -7.12 13.10 -15.90
N ASP A 177 -8.24 12.94 -15.22
CA ASP A 177 -9.43 13.74 -15.44
C ASP A 177 -9.16 15.23 -15.15
N ASN A 178 -8.50 15.53 -14.04
CA ASN A 178 -8.06 16.88 -13.70
C ASN A 178 -7.06 17.45 -14.74
N ALA A 179 -6.11 16.63 -15.18
CA ALA A 179 -5.14 17.04 -16.20
C ALA A 179 -5.82 17.35 -17.54
N THR A 180 -6.81 16.54 -17.92
CA THR A 180 -7.59 16.76 -19.17
C THR A 180 -8.39 18.06 -19.10
N ARG A 181 -9.03 18.33 -17.97
CA ARG A 181 -9.77 19.60 -17.75
C ARG A 181 -8.83 20.80 -17.83
N ASN A 182 -7.72 20.78 -17.11
CA ASN A 182 -6.73 21.85 -17.12
C ASN A 182 -6.13 22.08 -18.51
N ALA A 183 -5.91 21.02 -19.30
CA ALA A 183 -5.46 21.13 -20.68
C ALA A 183 -6.51 21.80 -21.57
N GLY A 184 -7.79 21.48 -21.40
CA GLY A 184 -8.90 22.16 -22.09
C GLY A 184 -8.91 23.67 -21.82
N ASP A 185 -8.90 24.05 -20.55
CA ASP A 185 -8.88 25.47 -20.14
C ASP A 185 -7.67 26.22 -20.73
N MET A 186 -6.51 25.56 -20.78
CA MET A 186 -5.29 26.12 -21.34
C MET A 186 -5.40 26.30 -22.87
N ILE A 187 -5.99 25.34 -23.58
CA ILE A 187 -6.23 25.44 -25.03
C ILE A 187 -7.17 26.60 -25.34
N ASP A 188 -8.25 26.75 -24.58
CA ASP A 188 -9.20 27.86 -24.76
C ASP A 188 -8.53 29.22 -24.52
N GLY A 189 -7.74 29.34 -23.44
CA GLY A 189 -6.96 30.55 -23.17
C GLY A 189 -5.95 30.88 -24.24
N LEU A 190 -5.23 29.89 -24.77
CA LEU A 190 -4.29 30.07 -25.87
C LEU A 190 -4.99 30.45 -27.18
N THR A 191 -6.16 29.87 -27.46
CA THR A 191 -6.97 30.18 -28.63
C THR A 191 -7.44 31.62 -28.62
N LEU A 192 -7.91 32.10 -27.44
CA LEU A 192 -8.27 33.51 -27.27
C LEU A 192 -7.07 34.46 -27.50
N THR A 193 -5.93 34.11 -26.90
CA THR A 193 -4.68 34.90 -27.07
C THR A 193 -4.22 34.91 -28.52
N TYR A 194 -4.25 33.77 -29.20
CA TYR A 194 -3.93 33.67 -30.63
C TYR A 194 -4.84 34.56 -31.48
N ASN A 195 -6.16 34.47 -31.30
CA ASN A 195 -7.12 35.25 -32.04
C ASN A 195 -6.94 36.77 -31.82
N ARG A 196 -6.68 37.18 -30.57
CA ARG A 196 -6.41 38.57 -30.19
C ARG A 196 -5.13 39.08 -30.88
N THR A 197 -4.07 38.30 -30.84
CA THR A 197 -2.79 38.64 -31.45
C THR A 197 -2.93 38.70 -32.97
N ARG A 198 -3.62 37.74 -33.59
CA ARG A 198 -3.91 37.73 -35.02
C ARG A 198 -4.66 39.01 -35.46
N GLN A 199 -5.71 39.38 -34.71
CA GLN A 199 -6.47 40.62 -35.01
C GLN A 199 -5.59 41.87 -34.86
N ALA A 200 -4.75 41.93 -33.81
CA ALA A 200 -3.84 43.05 -33.62
C ALA A 200 -2.81 43.19 -34.75
N PHE A 201 -2.34 42.09 -35.31
CA PHE A 201 -1.46 42.14 -36.51
C PHE A 201 -2.20 42.62 -37.76
N ILE A 202 -3.42 42.15 -37.98
CA ILE A 202 -4.23 42.56 -39.15
C ILE A 202 -4.62 44.05 -39.08
N THR A 203 -4.90 44.57 -37.88
CA THR A 203 -5.33 45.96 -37.68
C THR A 203 -4.15 46.96 -37.65
N LYS A 204 -2.91 46.49 -37.60
CA LYS A 204 -1.70 47.31 -37.56
C LYS A 204 -1.17 47.65 -38.94
N GLU A 205 -1.67 47.00 -40.00
CA GLU A 205 -1.49 47.38 -41.39
C GLU A 205 -2.55 48.41 -41.80
#